data_fd8b655499f0924b23ad80700a1c4223
#
_entry.id   fd8b655499f0924b23ad80700a1c4223
#
_cell.length_a   1.000
_cell.length_b   1.000
_cell.length_c   1.000
_cell.angle_alpha   90.00
_cell.angle_beta   90.00
_cell.angle_gamma   90.00
#
_symmetry.space_group_name_H-M   'P 1'
#
loop_
_entity.id
_entity.type
_entity.pdbx_description
1 polymer ?
#
loop_
_entity_poly.entity_id
_entity_poly.type
_entity_poly.pdbx_seq_one_letter_code
_entity_poly.pdbx_strand_id
1 'polypeptide(L)'
;MIDFSLIISIILAIGIFIGVDFIFSRIIRKHDNITNRIMRKIARISIVVVIIIAIADRFGILGDMTKTFLTNSALLVAVLGFLLQNTLKNILAGALLLSSETFKIGQRIRLPEKDISGIIEKINMRHTVIHLTTNERAIVPNYLLNEAIIVNNDLLDSTTVYPLVITIKLDKDLSIAKQIIRDVITNHDNVLNKDADIIVTTVTKDTVELKTLIKTRDLDTSFDTLSDLREQVLTNLRRLDYFDK
;
A
#
# COMPACT_ATOMS: atom_id res chain seq x y z
N MET A 1 -22.76 49.06 -32.47
CA MET A 1 -23.52 48.69 -31.26
C MET A 1 -22.69 47.59 -30.55
N ILE A 2 -22.17 47.86 -29.38
CA ILE A 2 -21.38 46.86 -28.63
C ILE A 2 -22.36 45.75 -28.23
N ASP A 3 -22.07 44.56 -28.66
CA ASP A 3 -22.94 43.39 -28.45
C ASP A 3 -22.93 43.02 -26.94
N PHE A 4 -24.07 43.20 -26.26
CA PHE A 4 -24.19 42.94 -24.81
C PHE A 4 -23.75 41.52 -24.42
N SER A 5 -23.92 40.59 -25.36
CA SER A 5 -23.48 39.21 -25.21
C SER A 5 -21.95 39.07 -25.16
N LEU A 6 -21.23 39.96 -25.79
CA LEU A 6 -19.77 40.00 -25.79
C LEU A 6 -19.22 40.49 -24.45
N ILE A 7 -19.87 41.50 -23.86
CA ILE A 7 -19.50 42.00 -22.52
C ILE A 7 -19.70 40.91 -21.49
N ILE A 8 -20.81 40.17 -21.53
CA ILE A 8 -21.09 39.06 -20.62
C ILE A 8 -20.05 37.96 -20.78
N SER A 9 -19.69 37.61 -22.02
CA SER A 9 -18.69 36.57 -22.29
C SER A 9 -17.31 36.93 -21.73
N ILE A 10 -16.90 38.18 -21.87
CA ILE A 10 -15.62 38.67 -21.30
C ILE A 10 -15.64 38.65 -19.76
N ILE A 11 -16.73 39.11 -19.15
CA ILE A 11 -16.89 39.12 -17.69
C ILE A 11 -16.83 37.67 -17.17
N LEU A 12 -17.50 36.74 -17.83
CA LEU A 12 -17.52 35.32 -17.47
C LEU A 12 -16.13 34.69 -17.60
N ALA A 13 -15.39 35.00 -18.68
CA ALA A 13 -14.03 34.52 -18.88
C ALA A 13 -13.05 35.05 -17.83
N ILE A 14 -13.16 36.32 -17.45
CA ILE A 14 -12.38 36.93 -16.37
C ILE A 14 -12.74 36.28 -15.02
N GLY A 15 -14.01 36.03 -14.75
CA GLY A 15 -14.48 35.35 -13.55
C GLY A 15 -13.90 33.92 -13.41
N ILE A 16 -13.93 33.15 -14.49
CA ILE A 16 -13.33 31.82 -14.58
C ILE A 16 -11.83 31.88 -14.32
N PHE A 17 -11.12 32.83 -14.98
CA PHE A 17 -9.69 33.02 -14.78
C PHE A 17 -9.32 33.29 -13.31
N ILE A 18 -10.01 34.22 -12.67
CA ILE A 18 -9.80 34.58 -11.27
C ILE A 18 -10.14 33.40 -10.36
N GLY A 19 -11.24 32.69 -10.61
CA GLY A 19 -11.66 31.53 -9.85
C GLY A 19 -10.65 30.38 -9.91
N VAL A 20 -10.17 30.06 -11.09
CA VAL A 20 -9.17 29.02 -11.29
C VAL A 20 -7.81 29.42 -10.65
N ASP A 21 -7.38 30.67 -10.83
CA ASP A 21 -6.14 31.15 -10.20
C ASP A 21 -6.22 31.15 -8.67
N PHE A 22 -7.38 31.51 -8.12
CA PHE A 22 -7.64 31.45 -6.68
C PHE A 22 -7.59 30.01 -6.13
N ILE A 23 -8.26 29.07 -6.80
CA ILE A 23 -8.27 27.64 -6.42
C ILE A 23 -6.85 27.07 -6.50
N PHE A 24 -6.15 27.30 -7.62
CA PHE A 24 -4.77 26.84 -7.82
C PHE A 24 -3.81 27.45 -6.80
N SER A 25 -3.95 28.74 -6.48
CA SER A 25 -3.12 29.39 -5.48
C SER A 25 -3.36 28.85 -4.07
N ARG A 26 -4.59 28.43 -3.76
CA ARG A 26 -4.94 27.86 -2.45
C ARG A 26 -4.46 26.44 -2.27
N ILE A 27 -4.55 25.61 -3.32
CA ILE A 27 -4.11 24.21 -3.31
C ILE A 27 -2.58 24.13 -3.25
N ILE A 28 -1.87 25.01 -3.97
CA ILE A 28 -0.41 24.94 -4.15
C ILE A 28 0.35 25.75 -3.08
N ARG A 29 -0.31 26.62 -2.34
CA ARG A 29 0.33 27.49 -1.32
C ARG A 29 1.05 26.67 -0.20
N LYS A 30 0.73 25.41 -0.05
CA LYS A 30 1.27 24.53 1.00
C LYS A 30 2.68 23.97 0.69
N HIS A 31 3.12 23.99 -0.60
CA HIS A 31 4.45 23.50 -1.01
C HIS A 31 4.97 24.34 -2.18
N ASP A 32 5.81 25.33 -1.89
CA ASP A 32 6.41 26.24 -2.91
C ASP A 32 7.64 25.59 -3.60
N ASN A 33 7.39 24.54 -4.39
CA ASN A 33 8.38 23.89 -5.22
C ASN A 33 8.45 24.49 -6.63
N ILE A 34 9.62 24.43 -7.29
CA ILE A 34 9.83 24.87 -8.67
C ILE A 34 8.76 24.27 -9.61
N THR A 35 8.44 23.00 -9.44
CA THR A 35 7.39 22.29 -10.21
C THR A 35 6.03 22.99 -10.10
N ASN A 36 5.65 23.42 -8.90
CA ASN A 36 4.38 24.09 -8.65
C ASN A 36 4.31 25.49 -9.26
N ARG A 37 5.45 26.20 -9.35
CA ARG A 37 5.56 27.48 -10.05
C ARG A 37 5.41 27.30 -11.55
N ILE A 38 6.04 26.28 -12.13
CA ILE A 38 5.92 25.97 -13.56
C ILE A 38 4.49 25.56 -13.92
N MET A 39 3.87 24.68 -13.13
CA MET A 39 2.48 24.25 -13.34
C MET A 39 1.49 25.44 -13.28
N ARG A 40 1.67 26.37 -12.35
CA ARG A 40 0.87 27.61 -12.30
C ARG A 40 1.02 28.45 -13.57
N LYS A 41 2.27 28.61 -14.06
CA LYS A 41 2.50 29.38 -15.31
C LYS A 41 1.84 28.70 -16.51
N ILE A 42 2.00 27.37 -16.64
CA ILE A 42 1.36 26.61 -17.73
C ILE A 42 -0.17 26.74 -17.66
N ALA A 43 -0.78 26.54 -16.49
CA ALA A 43 -2.22 26.66 -16.32
C ALA A 43 -2.74 28.08 -16.68
N ARG A 44 -2.04 29.14 -16.24
CA ARG A 44 -2.40 30.52 -16.61
C ARG A 44 -2.32 30.76 -18.11
N ILE A 45 -1.22 30.33 -18.74
CA ILE A 45 -1.04 30.48 -20.19
C ILE A 45 -2.15 29.73 -20.94
N SER A 46 -2.45 28.47 -20.53
CA SER A 46 -3.51 27.68 -21.16
C SER A 46 -4.89 28.37 -21.06
N ILE A 47 -5.24 28.93 -19.90
CA ILE A 47 -6.50 29.63 -19.71
C ILE A 47 -6.57 30.90 -20.60
N VAL A 48 -5.48 31.68 -20.64
CA VAL A 48 -5.40 32.88 -21.50
C VAL A 48 -5.57 32.49 -22.96
N VAL A 49 -4.92 31.43 -23.42
CA VAL A 49 -5.06 30.94 -24.82
C VAL A 49 -6.50 30.53 -25.12
N VAL A 50 -7.16 29.79 -24.22
CA VAL A 50 -8.58 29.41 -24.39
C VAL A 50 -9.49 30.62 -24.44
N ILE A 51 -9.26 31.62 -23.60
CA ILE A 51 -10.03 32.89 -23.64
C ILE A 51 -9.84 33.64 -24.96
N ILE A 52 -8.59 33.74 -25.45
CA ILE A 52 -8.29 34.40 -26.73
C ILE A 52 -9.00 33.69 -27.89
N ILE A 53 -8.96 32.35 -27.91
CA ILE A 53 -9.64 31.54 -28.94
C ILE A 53 -11.15 31.77 -28.88
N ALA A 54 -11.75 31.73 -27.69
CA ALA A 54 -13.18 31.96 -27.51
C ALA A 54 -13.64 33.37 -27.95
N ILE A 55 -12.81 34.38 -27.69
CA ILE A 55 -13.08 35.76 -28.14
C ILE A 55 -12.94 35.85 -29.67
N ALA A 56 -11.86 35.29 -30.24
CA ALA A 56 -11.64 35.33 -31.69
C ALA A 56 -12.76 34.61 -32.49
N ASP A 57 -13.27 33.52 -31.96
CA ASP A 57 -14.41 32.80 -32.54
C ASP A 57 -15.69 33.66 -32.55
N ARG A 58 -15.91 34.44 -31.49
CA ARG A 58 -17.06 35.36 -31.38
C ARG A 58 -17.04 36.47 -32.45
N PHE A 59 -15.84 36.87 -32.86
CA PHE A 59 -15.68 37.85 -33.95
C PHE A 59 -15.73 37.23 -35.36
N GLY A 60 -15.97 35.93 -35.47
CA GLY A 60 -15.96 35.21 -36.74
C GLY A 60 -14.57 35.09 -37.37
N ILE A 61 -13.52 35.46 -36.65
CA ILE A 61 -12.14 35.44 -37.15
C ILE A 61 -11.68 34.03 -37.49
N LEU A 62 -12.17 33.06 -36.71
CA LEU A 62 -11.73 31.66 -36.81
C LEU A 62 -12.62 30.82 -37.75
N GLY A 63 -13.89 31.21 -38.00
CA GLY A 63 -14.81 30.55 -38.93
C GLY A 63 -14.72 29.01 -38.92
N ASP A 64 -14.49 28.42 -40.11
CA ASP A 64 -14.32 26.95 -40.24
C ASP A 64 -12.99 26.42 -39.64
N MET A 65 -12.01 27.32 -39.39
CA MET A 65 -10.77 26.93 -38.72
C MET A 65 -11.02 26.42 -37.31
N THR A 66 -12.00 26.96 -36.57
CA THR A 66 -12.34 26.51 -35.22
C THR A 66 -12.84 25.07 -35.22
N LYS A 67 -13.69 24.72 -36.18
CA LYS A 67 -14.20 23.35 -36.35
C LYS A 67 -13.08 22.38 -36.65
N THR A 68 -12.21 22.74 -37.60
CA THR A 68 -11.04 21.93 -38.00
C THR A 68 -10.05 21.77 -36.84
N PHE A 69 -9.81 22.84 -36.07
CA PHE A 69 -8.94 22.80 -34.90
C PHE A 69 -9.51 21.95 -33.78
N LEU A 70 -10.81 22.09 -33.49
CA LEU A 70 -11.48 21.23 -32.47
C LEU A 70 -11.49 19.75 -32.85
N THR A 71 -11.73 19.46 -34.14
CA THR A 71 -11.70 18.05 -34.62
C THR A 71 -10.30 17.45 -34.53
N ASN A 72 -9.26 18.22 -34.89
CA ASN A 72 -7.87 17.74 -34.79
C ASN A 72 -7.33 17.74 -33.36
N SER A 73 -7.84 18.61 -32.47
CA SER A 73 -7.43 18.66 -31.09
C SER A 73 -7.88 17.43 -30.31
N ALA A 74 -8.94 16.75 -30.75
CA ALA A 74 -9.34 15.46 -30.13
C ALA A 74 -8.22 14.39 -30.20
N LEU A 75 -7.52 14.33 -31.35
CA LEU A 75 -6.38 13.46 -31.51
C LEU A 75 -5.22 13.87 -30.58
N LEU A 76 -4.93 15.16 -30.49
CA LEU A 76 -3.89 15.70 -29.60
C LEU A 76 -4.19 15.39 -28.14
N VAL A 77 -5.43 15.58 -27.71
CA VAL A 77 -5.89 15.25 -26.35
C VAL A 77 -5.77 13.75 -26.08
N ALA A 78 -6.12 12.90 -27.05
CA ALA A 78 -5.99 11.45 -26.93
C ALA A 78 -4.52 11.04 -26.77
N VAL A 79 -3.61 11.61 -27.58
CA VAL A 79 -2.17 11.34 -27.47
C VAL A 79 -1.61 11.81 -26.12
N LEU A 80 -1.95 13.01 -25.68
CA LEU A 80 -1.55 13.55 -24.38
C LEU A 80 -2.12 12.71 -23.24
N GLY A 81 -3.38 12.28 -23.32
CA GLY A 81 -4.01 11.38 -22.37
C GLY A 81 -3.26 10.05 -22.26
N PHE A 82 -2.87 9.47 -23.39
CA PHE A 82 -2.07 8.26 -23.44
C PHE A 82 -0.69 8.44 -22.80
N LEU A 83 0.01 9.53 -23.11
CA LEU A 83 1.32 9.85 -22.52
C LEU A 83 1.24 10.07 -21.01
N LEU A 84 0.15 10.63 -20.50
CA LEU A 84 -0.07 10.92 -19.08
C LEU A 84 -0.72 9.75 -18.33
N GLN A 85 -1.15 8.69 -19.01
CA GLN A 85 -1.95 7.59 -18.46
C GLN A 85 -1.34 7.01 -17.19
N ASN A 86 -0.04 6.70 -17.20
CA ASN A 86 0.63 6.11 -16.03
C ASN A 86 0.71 7.08 -14.85
N THR A 87 0.87 8.36 -15.11
CA THR A 87 0.86 9.39 -14.06
C THR A 87 -0.52 9.50 -13.42
N LEU A 88 -1.56 9.54 -14.24
CA LEU A 88 -2.95 9.61 -13.78
C LEU A 88 -3.35 8.37 -12.99
N LYS A 89 -2.99 7.16 -13.47
CA LYS A 89 -3.21 5.91 -12.73
C LYS A 89 -2.59 5.95 -11.33
N ASN A 90 -1.36 6.42 -11.20
CA ASN A 90 -0.68 6.52 -9.90
C ASN A 90 -1.36 7.52 -8.96
N ILE A 91 -1.80 8.67 -9.47
CA ILE A 91 -2.47 9.70 -8.68
C ILE A 91 -3.82 9.20 -8.19
N LEU A 92 -4.61 8.59 -9.07
CA LEU A 92 -5.91 8.02 -8.70
C LEU A 92 -5.76 6.88 -7.70
N ALA A 93 -4.82 5.95 -7.94
CA ALA A 93 -4.52 4.88 -7.00
C ALA A 93 -4.07 5.43 -5.64
N GLY A 94 -3.22 6.47 -5.61
CA GLY A 94 -2.80 7.12 -4.38
C GLY A 94 -3.97 7.75 -3.61
N ALA A 95 -4.90 8.39 -4.30
CA ALA A 95 -6.11 8.92 -3.68
C ALA A 95 -7.01 7.81 -3.10
N LEU A 96 -7.17 6.70 -3.83
CA LEU A 96 -7.92 5.52 -3.37
C LEU A 96 -7.27 4.88 -2.15
N LEU A 97 -5.95 4.66 -2.16
CA LEU A 97 -5.21 4.10 -1.03
C LEU A 97 -5.32 4.98 0.22
N LEU A 98 -5.23 6.32 0.06
CA LEU A 98 -5.37 7.27 1.17
C LEU A 98 -6.80 7.34 1.75
N SER A 99 -7.81 7.05 0.94
CA SER A 99 -9.21 7.01 1.36
C SER A 99 -9.64 5.63 1.89
N SER A 100 -8.84 4.61 1.67
CA SER A 100 -9.14 3.22 2.06
C SER A 100 -8.83 2.99 3.53
N GLU A 101 -9.74 2.30 4.23
CA GLU A 101 -9.49 1.83 5.60
C GLU A 101 -8.55 0.62 5.65
N THR A 102 -8.34 -0.05 4.51
CA THR A 102 -7.50 -1.24 4.40
C THR A 102 -6.01 -0.93 4.33
N PHE A 103 -5.65 0.36 4.16
CA PHE A 103 -4.28 0.83 4.00
C PHE A 103 -4.00 2.01 4.92
N LYS A 104 -3.23 1.78 5.99
CA LYS A 104 -2.84 2.85 6.92
C LYS A 104 -1.33 2.88 7.12
N ILE A 105 -0.80 4.08 7.31
CA ILE A 105 0.61 4.26 7.71
C ILE A 105 0.82 3.54 9.06
N GLY A 106 1.94 2.83 9.17
CA GLY A 106 2.28 2.01 10.33
C GLY A 106 1.86 0.55 10.21
N GLN A 107 0.98 0.18 9.27
CA GLN A 107 0.58 -1.21 9.07
C GLN A 107 1.67 -2.01 8.37
N ARG A 108 1.79 -3.29 8.77
CA ARG A 108 2.69 -4.25 8.15
C ARG A 108 1.98 -4.97 7.01
N ILE A 109 2.58 -4.89 5.84
CA ILE A 109 2.07 -5.50 4.62
C ILE A 109 3.11 -6.39 3.96
N ARG A 110 2.64 -7.37 3.21
CA ARG A 110 3.46 -8.21 2.33
C ARG A 110 2.82 -8.28 0.95
N LEU A 111 3.65 -8.10 -0.07
CA LEU A 111 3.33 -8.30 -1.48
C LEU A 111 4.03 -9.58 -1.95
N PRO A 112 3.34 -10.73 -1.95
CA PRO A 112 3.97 -12.03 -2.23
C PRO A 112 4.60 -12.09 -3.63
N GLU A 113 3.95 -11.46 -4.63
CA GLU A 113 4.40 -11.48 -6.02
C GLU A 113 5.70 -10.69 -6.26
N LYS A 114 6.06 -9.79 -5.36
CA LYS A 114 7.24 -8.91 -5.47
C LYS A 114 8.30 -9.17 -4.40
N ASP A 115 8.03 -10.13 -3.51
CA ASP A 115 8.89 -10.42 -2.35
C ASP A 115 9.18 -9.19 -1.48
N ILE A 116 8.19 -8.29 -1.39
CA ILE A 116 8.26 -7.08 -0.56
C ILE A 116 7.50 -7.34 0.73
N SER A 117 8.15 -7.18 1.88
CA SER A 117 7.54 -7.26 3.21
C SER A 117 8.07 -6.15 4.09
N GLY A 118 7.18 -5.39 4.72
CA GLY A 118 7.59 -4.26 5.57
C GLY A 118 6.42 -3.44 6.08
N ILE A 119 6.73 -2.31 6.69
CA ILE A 119 5.77 -1.38 7.30
C ILE A 119 5.55 -0.19 6.37
N ILE A 120 4.31 0.22 6.16
CA ILE A 120 3.96 1.42 5.40
C ILE A 120 4.48 2.63 6.17
N GLU A 121 5.53 3.28 5.67
CA GLU A 121 6.12 4.47 6.29
C GLU A 121 5.41 5.74 5.82
N LYS A 122 5.07 5.81 4.53
CA LYS A 122 4.44 6.98 3.93
C LYS A 122 3.66 6.64 2.67
N ILE A 123 2.50 7.25 2.49
CA ILE A 123 1.71 7.20 1.26
C ILE A 123 1.70 8.59 0.63
N ASN A 124 2.28 8.74 -0.56
CA ASN A 124 2.26 9.96 -1.36
C ASN A 124 1.26 9.82 -2.51
N MET A 125 0.99 10.90 -3.23
CA MET A 125 0.07 10.90 -4.39
C MET A 125 0.47 9.92 -5.49
N ARG A 126 1.76 9.64 -5.68
CA ARG A 126 2.27 8.84 -6.80
C ARG A 126 2.89 7.50 -6.38
N HIS A 127 3.41 7.41 -5.16
CA HIS A 127 4.12 6.23 -4.66
C HIS A 127 3.93 6.09 -3.16
N THR A 128 4.03 4.87 -2.68
CA THR A 128 4.06 4.51 -1.27
C THR A 128 5.48 4.06 -0.90
N VAL A 129 5.94 4.48 0.28
CA VAL A 129 7.22 4.08 0.85
C VAL A 129 6.97 3.00 1.89
N ILE A 130 7.61 1.86 1.71
CA ILE A 130 7.55 0.71 2.62
C ILE A 130 8.92 0.52 3.24
N HIS A 131 9.00 0.55 4.56
CA HIS A 131 10.20 0.25 5.32
C HIS A 131 10.33 -1.27 5.46
N LEU A 132 11.32 -1.85 4.79
CA LEU A 132 11.59 -3.27 4.79
C LEU A 132 12.21 -3.73 6.10
N THR A 133 12.11 -5.03 6.38
CA THR A 133 12.77 -5.67 7.54
C THR A 133 14.30 -5.59 7.48
N THR A 134 14.87 -5.40 6.29
CA THR A 134 16.31 -5.17 6.06
C THR A 134 16.77 -3.74 6.36
N ASN A 135 15.89 -2.87 6.88
CA ASN A 135 16.11 -1.44 7.09
C ASN A 135 16.22 -0.61 5.78
N GLU A 136 15.92 -1.18 4.65
CA GLU A 136 15.81 -0.50 3.37
C GLU A 136 14.41 0.09 3.16
N ARG A 137 14.25 0.94 2.15
CA ARG A 137 12.96 1.52 1.78
C ARG A 137 12.61 1.16 0.36
N ALA A 138 11.55 0.39 0.19
CA ALA A 138 10.97 0.12 -1.11
C ALA A 138 10.04 1.29 -1.50
N ILE A 139 10.28 1.90 -2.66
CA ILE A 139 9.42 2.94 -3.23
C ILE A 139 8.55 2.29 -4.29
N VAL A 140 7.29 2.04 -3.95
CA VAL A 140 6.35 1.31 -4.80
C VAL A 140 5.36 2.27 -5.44
N PRO A 141 5.22 2.30 -6.78
CA PRO A 141 4.18 3.07 -7.46
C PRO A 141 2.78 2.66 -6.98
N ASN A 142 1.91 3.65 -6.70
CA ASN A 142 0.61 3.37 -6.08
C ASN A 142 -0.28 2.46 -6.93
N TYR A 143 -0.21 2.57 -8.27
CA TYR A 143 -1.02 1.71 -9.14
C TYR A 143 -0.67 0.23 -8.97
N LEU A 144 0.60 -0.11 -8.72
CA LEU A 144 1.02 -1.49 -8.47
C LEU A 144 0.44 -2.03 -7.15
N LEU A 145 0.38 -1.19 -6.11
CA LEU A 145 -0.26 -1.58 -4.85
C LEU A 145 -1.76 -1.78 -5.01
N ASN A 146 -2.41 -0.93 -5.82
CA ASN A 146 -3.85 -1.04 -6.05
C ASN A 146 -4.25 -2.28 -6.87
N GLU A 147 -3.34 -2.79 -7.69
CA GLU A 147 -3.55 -3.99 -8.54
C GLU A 147 -3.00 -5.28 -7.88
N ALA A 148 -2.13 -5.19 -6.87
CA ALA A 148 -1.47 -6.34 -6.27
C ALA A 148 -2.34 -7.05 -5.23
N ILE A 149 -2.09 -8.35 -5.05
CA ILE A 149 -2.55 -9.07 -3.86
C ILE A 149 -1.68 -8.64 -2.68
N ILE A 150 -2.32 -8.10 -1.65
CA ILE A 150 -1.66 -7.60 -0.46
C ILE A 150 -2.12 -8.41 0.74
N VAL A 151 -1.16 -8.96 1.47
CA VAL A 151 -1.40 -9.55 2.78
C VAL A 151 -1.14 -8.46 3.81
N ASN A 152 -2.19 -8.03 4.51
CA ASN A 152 -2.10 -7.04 5.58
C ASN A 152 -2.26 -7.75 6.93
N ASN A 153 -1.22 -7.71 7.74
CA ASN A 153 -1.19 -8.39 9.03
C ASN A 153 -1.92 -7.63 10.14
N ASP A 154 -2.14 -6.32 9.94
CA ASP A 154 -2.67 -5.42 10.98
C ASP A 154 -4.06 -4.86 10.60
N LEU A 155 -4.76 -5.47 9.63
CA LEU A 155 -6.00 -4.90 9.07
C LEU A 155 -7.15 -4.87 10.09
N LEU A 156 -7.38 -5.97 10.81
CA LEU A 156 -8.46 -6.11 11.79
C LEU A 156 -7.90 -6.19 13.20
N ASP A 157 -6.97 -7.09 13.42
CA ASP A 157 -6.16 -7.18 14.62
C ASP A 157 -4.73 -7.57 14.23
N SER A 158 -3.76 -7.28 15.06
CA SER A 158 -2.35 -7.62 14.81
C SER A 158 -2.00 -9.03 15.27
N THR A 159 -2.96 -9.80 15.81
CA THR A 159 -2.68 -11.15 16.31
C THR A 159 -2.21 -12.04 15.17
N THR A 160 -1.15 -12.78 15.44
CA THR A 160 -0.49 -13.62 14.45
C THR A 160 -0.46 -15.06 14.92
N VAL A 161 -0.61 -15.98 13.97
CA VAL A 161 -0.58 -17.43 14.25
C VAL A 161 0.57 -18.07 13.47
N TYR A 162 1.51 -18.67 14.19
CA TYR A 162 2.64 -19.38 13.59
C TYR A 162 2.77 -20.81 14.09
N PRO A 163 3.24 -21.75 13.26
CA PRO A 163 3.49 -23.12 13.68
C PRO A 163 4.76 -23.24 14.51
N LEU A 164 4.64 -23.84 15.68
CA LEU A 164 5.76 -24.43 16.40
C LEU A 164 5.86 -25.90 15.97
N VAL A 165 6.99 -26.27 15.39
CA VAL A 165 7.26 -27.62 14.90
C VAL A 165 8.43 -28.19 15.69
N ILE A 166 8.24 -29.37 16.26
CA ILE A 166 9.25 -30.13 17.05
C ILE A 166 9.34 -31.53 16.46
N THR A 167 10.53 -31.95 16.09
CA THR A 167 10.82 -33.29 15.59
C THR A 167 11.50 -34.10 16.70
N ILE A 168 10.96 -35.28 17.03
CA ILE A 168 11.47 -36.19 18.06
C ILE A 168 11.69 -37.58 17.47
N LYS A 169 12.42 -38.45 18.18
CA LYS A 169 12.59 -39.87 17.81
C LYS A 169 11.26 -40.62 17.88
N LEU A 170 11.07 -41.56 16.95
CA LEU A 170 9.86 -42.38 16.88
C LEU A 170 9.70 -43.35 18.06
N ASP A 171 10.81 -43.80 18.63
CA ASP A 171 10.84 -44.78 19.77
C ASP A 171 10.46 -44.15 21.12
N LYS A 172 10.22 -42.85 21.17
CA LYS A 172 9.90 -42.11 22.40
C LYS A 172 8.39 -41.96 22.63
N ASP A 173 8.03 -41.81 23.89
CA ASP A 173 6.62 -41.63 24.28
C ASP A 173 6.08 -40.27 23.83
N LEU A 174 5.15 -40.32 22.87
CA LEU A 174 4.50 -39.16 22.31
C LEU A 174 3.62 -38.41 23.34
N SER A 175 3.07 -39.12 24.32
CA SER A 175 2.19 -38.52 25.34
C SER A 175 3.00 -37.61 26.25
N ILE A 176 4.16 -38.05 26.67
CA ILE A 176 5.10 -37.26 27.49
C ILE A 176 5.61 -36.06 26.71
N ALA A 177 6.00 -36.25 25.43
CA ALA A 177 6.44 -35.14 24.57
C ALA A 177 5.36 -34.08 24.41
N LYS A 178 4.12 -34.49 24.12
CA LYS A 178 2.97 -33.56 23.99
C LYS A 178 2.70 -32.85 25.32
N GLN A 179 2.83 -33.54 26.47
CA GLN A 179 2.61 -32.88 27.75
C GLN A 179 3.66 -31.80 28.03
N ILE A 180 4.94 -32.09 27.78
CA ILE A 180 6.03 -31.11 27.93
C ILE A 180 5.78 -29.89 27.04
N ILE A 181 5.41 -30.09 25.77
CA ILE A 181 5.11 -28.99 24.86
C ILE A 181 3.93 -28.17 25.38
N ARG A 182 2.87 -28.83 25.88
CA ARG A 182 1.70 -28.17 26.45
C ARG A 182 2.04 -27.36 27.70
N ASP A 183 2.83 -27.91 28.59
CA ASP A 183 3.25 -27.23 29.82
C ASP A 183 4.07 -25.96 29.50
N VAL A 184 4.97 -26.03 28.53
CA VAL A 184 5.76 -24.89 28.07
C VAL A 184 4.84 -23.81 27.46
N ILE A 185 3.90 -24.21 26.62
CA ILE A 185 2.94 -23.27 25.98
C ILE A 185 2.06 -22.59 27.04
N THR A 186 1.52 -23.35 27.96
CA THR A 186 0.61 -22.83 29.00
C THR A 186 1.30 -21.83 29.91
N ASN A 187 2.58 -22.05 30.24
CA ASN A 187 3.33 -21.18 31.12
C ASN A 187 3.99 -19.98 30.45
N HIS A 188 3.96 -19.86 29.11
CA HIS A 188 4.62 -18.79 28.41
C HIS A 188 3.68 -17.55 28.26
N ASP A 189 4.09 -16.38 28.77
CA ASP A 189 3.26 -15.18 28.90
C ASP A 189 2.72 -14.65 27.57
N ASN A 190 3.52 -14.69 26.51
CA ASN A 190 3.17 -14.14 25.21
C ASN A 190 2.26 -15.04 24.36
N VAL A 191 1.95 -16.25 24.79
CA VAL A 191 1.03 -17.16 24.08
C VAL A 191 -0.40 -16.86 24.48
N LEU A 192 -1.25 -16.55 23.50
CA LEU A 192 -2.66 -16.20 23.71
C LEU A 192 -3.57 -17.45 23.75
N ASN A 193 -3.24 -18.51 22.99
CA ASN A 193 -4.00 -19.77 22.92
C ASN A 193 -3.34 -20.88 23.74
N LYS A 194 -3.50 -20.81 25.05
CA LYS A 194 -2.91 -21.77 26.00
C LYS A 194 -3.34 -23.24 25.76
N ASP A 195 -4.50 -23.45 25.14
CA ASP A 195 -5.09 -24.77 24.87
C ASP A 195 -4.80 -25.26 23.43
N ALA A 196 -3.70 -24.80 22.84
CA ALA A 196 -3.35 -25.16 21.47
C ALA A 196 -3.20 -26.67 21.27
N ASP A 197 -3.88 -27.22 20.25
CA ASP A 197 -3.78 -28.63 19.90
C ASP A 197 -2.39 -28.98 19.38
N ILE A 198 -1.87 -30.13 19.81
CA ILE A 198 -0.60 -30.69 19.35
C ILE A 198 -0.88 -31.92 18.49
N ILE A 199 -0.68 -31.75 17.18
CA ILE A 199 -0.94 -32.76 16.17
C ILE A 199 0.36 -33.42 15.69
N VAL A 200 0.26 -34.65 15.25
CA VAL A 200 1.34 -35.36 14.53
C VAL A 200 1.15 -35.04 13.05
N THR A 201 2.16 -34.44 12.40
CA THR A 201 2.07 -34.05 10.98
C THR A 201 2.83 -35.00 10.08
N THR A 202 4.00 -35.46 10.50
CA THR A 202 4.87 -36.34 9.70
C THR A 202 5.42 -37.44 10.55
N VAL A 203 5.42 -38.67 10.04
CA VAL A 203 6.07 -39.81 10.64
C VAL A 203 7.03 -40.39 9.61
N THR A 204 8.30 -40.46 9.98
CA THR A 204 9.35 -41.11 9.16
C THR A 204 9.78 -42.42 9.80
N LYS A 205 10.79 -43.08 9.25
CA LYS A 205 11.33 -44.33 9.80
C LYS A 205 11.88 -44.14 11.21
N ASP A 206 12.47 -42.98 11.51
CA ASP A 206 13.23 -42.77 12.75
C ASP A 206 12.67 -41.58 13.57
N THR A 207 11.80 -40.77 13.00
CA THR A 207 11.32 -39.52 13.66
C THR A 207 9.83 -39.28 13.50
N VAL A 208 9.29 -38.50 14.42
CA VAL A 208 7.91 -37.98 14.43
C VAL A 208 7.94 -36.45 14.54
N GLU A 209 7.18 -35.77 13.71
CA GLU A 209 7.00 -34.34 13.77
C GLU A 209 5.71 -33.98 14.51
N LEU A 210 5.85 -33.21 15.58
CA LEU A 210 4.76 -32.64 16.34
C LEU A 210 4.61 -31.14 15.95
N LYS A 211 3.38 -30.73 15.61
CA LYS A 211 3.06 -29.37 15.23
C LYS A 211 1.95 -28.81 16.08
N THR A 212 2.10 -27.58 16.52
CA THR A 212 1.05 -26.79 17.15
C THR A 212 1.05 -25.37 16.62
N LEU A 213 -0.10 -24.70 16.66
CA LEU A 213 -0.26 -23.32 16.20
C LEU A 213 -0.22 -22.39 17.41
N ILE A 214 0.75 -21.49 17.43
CA ILE A 214 0.95 -20.51 18.50
C ILE A 214 0.39 -19.17 18.07
N LYS A 215 -0.57 -18.65 18.83
CA LYS A 215 -1.15 -17.31 18.65
C LYS A 215 -0.48 -16.32 19.58
N THR A 216 0.03 -15.21 19.02
CA THR A 216 0.67 -14.12 19.73
C THR A 216 0.02 -12.78 19.41
N ARG A 217 0.36 -11.72 20.13
CA ARG A 217 -0.21 -10.40 19.97
C ARG A 217 0.10 -9.77 18.61
N ASP A 218 1.31 -9.95 18.13
CA ASP A 218 1.81 -9.38 16.89
C ASP A 218 2.93 -10.22 16.30
N LEU A 219 3.39 -9.85 15.10
CA LEU A 219 4.41 -10.60 14.38
C LEU A 219 5.79 -10.55 15.05
N ASP A 220 6.19 -9.42 15.62
CA ASP A 220 7.50 -9.26 16.25
C ASP A 220 7.57 -10.14 17.50
N THR A 221 6.55 -10.08 18.35
CA THR A 221 6.38 -10.97 19.50
C THR A 221 6.35 -12.45 19.09
N SER A 222 5.84 -12.78 17.89
CA SER A 222 5.78 -14.17 17.42
C SER A 222 7.16 -14.80 17.25
N PHE A 223 8.11 -14.10 16.66
CA PHE A 223 9.45 -14.65 16.42
C PHE A 223 10.20 -14.94 17.71
N ASP A 224 10.19 -14.00 18.64
CA ASP A 224 10.84 -14.15 19.94
C ASP A 224 10.17 -15.29 20.73
N THR A 225 8.83 -15.28 20.80
CA THR A 225 8.05 -16.31 21.49
C THR A 225 8.31 -17.70 20.92
N LEU A 226 8.33 -17.87 19.58
CA LEU A 226 8.62 -19.16 18.96
C LEU A 226 10.04 -19.64 19.22
N SER A 227 11.00 -18.71 19.26
CA SER A 227 12.40 -19.03 19.63
C SER A 227 12.48 -19.54 21.05
N ASP A 228 11.88 -18.81 22.00
CA ASP A 228 11.87 -19.17 23.41
C ASP A 228 11.16 -20.50 23.69
N LEU A 229 9.97 -20.68 23.10
CA LEU A 229 9.23 -21.94 23.22
C LEU A 229 10.04 -23.10 22.68
N ARG A 230 10.68 -22.92 21.52
CA ARG A 230 11.52 -23.99 20.93
C ARG A 230 12.68 -24.34 21.82
N GLU A 231 13.38 -23.37 22.37
CA GLU A 231 14.51 -23.58 23.28
C GLU A 231 14.08 -24.28 24.56
N GLN A 232 12.98 -23.86 25.20
CA GLN A 232 12.45 -24.48 26.42
C GLN A 232 12.01 -25.93 26.17
N VAL A 233 11.27 -26.19 25.09
CA VAL A 233 10.83 -27.52 24.71
C VAL A 233 12.04 -28.43 24.43
N LEU A 234 13.01 -27.95 23.63
CA LEU A 234 14.23 -28.74 23.34
C LEU A 234 15.03 -29.03 24.58
N THR A 235 15.16 -28.08 25.50
CA THR A 235 15.89 -28.28 26.77
C THR A 235 15.23 -29.37 27.65
N ASN A 236 13.89 -29.30 27.75
CA ASN A 236 13.16 -30.30 28.56
C ASN A 236 13.18 -31.69 27.92
N LEU A 237 12.99 -31.80 26.62
CA LEU A 237 13.02 -33.08 25.89
C LEU A 237 14.43 -33.69 25.82
N ARG A 238 15.50 -32.87 25.74
CA ARG A 238 16.88 -33.34 25.73
C ARG A 238 17.25 -34.04 27.03
N ARG A 239 16.76 -33.59 28.16
CA ARG A 239 16.98 -34.25 29.48
C ARG A 239 16.41 -35.67 29.52
N LEU A 240 15.44 -35.99 28.67
CA LEU A 240 14.77 -37.27 28.54
C LEU A 240 15.25 -38.09 27.34
N ASP A 241 16.30 -37.65 26.66
CA ASP A 241 16.95 -38.33 25.52
C ASP A 241 16.03 -38.49 24.27
N TYR A 242 15.19 -37.47 23.98
CA TYR A 242 14.30 -37.48 22.84
C TYR A 242 14.96 -37.11 21.49
N PHE A 243 16.26 -36.76 21.50
CA PHE A 243 17.04 -36.39 20.32
C PHE A 243 18.28 -37.28 20.18
N ASP A 244 18.82 -37.36 18.95
CA ASP A 244 20.13 -37.95 18.74
C ASP A 244 21.23 -37.10 19.37
N LYS A 245 22.29 -37.78 19.85
CA LYS A 245 23.46 -37.11 20.45
C LYS A 245 24.29 -36.40 19.40
#